data_e03ececb6302c2f6eea6466e88c124b9
#
_entry.id   e03ececb6302c2f6eea6466e88c124b9
#
_cell.length_a   1.000
_cell.length_b   1.000
_cell.length_c   1.000
_cell.angle_alpha   90.00
_cell.angle_beta   90.00
_cell.angle_gamma   90.00
#
_symmetry.space_group_name_H-M   'P 1'
#
loop_
_entity.id
_entity.type
_entity.pdbx_description
1 polymer ?
#
loop_
_entity_poly.entity_id
_entity_poly.type
_entity_poly.pdbx_seq_one_letter_code
_entity_poly.pdbx_strand_id
1 'polypeptide(L)'
;MFNYSYLYSMETFYDALASDYDEMTDFDTRFGKEAEIFKDIIERYSIQTALDAGAGTGFHSLILAKLGVKVTAVDISTEMIGQLKENAKRLQLPVDTVVTDFERLTESISTTFDAVFCLGNSLVHLLTDDALKKTLSNFSLLLKPEGVLIIQILNYDRIMKERNRVQNIKKKGNTTFIRFYDYCNNRLFFNMLKLVNNDNDINHTLNTVELRPISKEGMTTLLKETGFTSIDYFGSLDFKLFDESKSSNLVTIAKK
;
A
#
# COMPACT_ATOMS: atom_id res chain seq x y z
N MET A 1 -22.11 12.52 -18.40
CA MET A 1 -21.11 11.58 -18.97
C MET A 1 -19.76 12.06 -18.47
N PHE A 2 -19.17 11.36 -17.50
CA PHE A 2 -17.86 11.77 -16.99
C PHE A 2 -16.81 11.46 -18.06
N ASN A 3 -16.03 12.47 -18.43
CA ASN A 3 -14.97 12.32 -19.42
C ASN A 3 -13.71 11.82 -18.66
N TYR A 4 -13.43 10.51 -18.73
CA TYR A 4 -12.28 9.89 -18.09
C TYR A 4 -10.98 10.04 -18.89
N SER A 5 -10.81 11.11 -19.65
CA SER A 5 -9.58 11.42 -20.39
C SER A 5 -8.35 11.68 -19.50
N TYR A 6 -8.53 11.64 -18.17
CA TYR A 6 -7.48 11.83 -17.16
C TYR A 6 -7.19 10.58 -16.33
N LEU A 7 -7.54 9.37 -16.83
CA LEU A 7 -7.14 8.13 -16.17
C LEU A 7 -5.64 7.91 -16.39
N TYR A 8 -4.91 7.97 -15.30
CA TYR A 8 -3.51 7.60 -15.27
C TYR A 8 -3.35 6.08 -15.09
N SER A 9 -2.27 5.50 -15.63
CA SER A 9 -1.80 4.22 -15.13
C SER A 9 -1.42 4.35 -13.64
N MET A 10 -1.38 3.25 -12.92
CA MET A 10 -0.94 3.27 -11.51
C MET A 10 0.45 3.91 -11.37
N GLU A 11 1.40 3.54 -12.23
CA GLU A 11 2.74 4.08 -12.28
C GLU A 11 2.73 5.61 -12.43
N THR A 12 2.09 6.13 -13.49
CA THR A 12 2.00 7.57 -13.75
C THR A 12 1.31 8.34 -12.62
N PHE A 13 0.30 7.73 -11.99
CA PHE A 13 -0.39 8.33 -10.85
C PHE A 13 0.57 8.54 -9.66
N TYR A 14 1.36 7.52 -9.33
CA TYR A 14 2.30 7.59 -8.20
C TYR A 14 3.56 8.38 -8.53
N ASP A 15 4.06 8.34 -9.76
CA ASP A 15 5.15 9.22 -10.20
C ASP A 15 4.79 10.70 -10.00
N ALA A 16 3.57 11.08 -10.36
CA ALA A 16 3.10 12.46 -10.17
C ALA A 16 2.95 12.88 -8.70
N LEU A 17 2.83 11.92 -7.78
CA LEU A 17 2.66 12.17 -6.35
C LEU A 17 3.95 12.05 -5.55
N ALA A 18 5.01 11.46 -6.09
CA ALA A 18 6.20 11.06 -5.32
C ALA A 18 6.80 12.21 -4.49
N SER A 19 6.93 13.40 -5.07
CA SER A 19 7.49 14.58 -4.40
C SER A 19 6.63 15.11 -3.23
N ASP A 20 5.32 14.89 -3.28
CA ASP A 20 4.37 15.38 -2.27
C ASP A 20 3.96 14.27 -1.28
N TYR A 21 4.33 13.01 -1.56
CA TYR A 21 3.77 11.84 -0.87
C TYR A 21 4.10 11.82 0.62
N ASP A 22 5.35 12.10 0.97
CA ASP A 22 5.81 12.10 2.36
C ASP A 22 5.14 13.22 3.17
N GLU A 23 5.00 14.42 2.58
CA GLU A 23 4.27 15.52 3.20
C GLU A 23 2.79 15.21 3.35
N MET A 24 2.18 14.63 2.33
CA MET A 24 0.78 14.25 2.30
C MET A 24 0.46 13.16 3.33
N THR A 25 1.39 12.24 3.59
CA THR A 25 1.21 11.10 4.51
C THR A 25 1.74 11.33 5.92
N ASP A 26 2.33 12.50 6.24
CA ASP A 26 2.97 12.82 7.52
C ASP A 26 4.09 11.85 7.90
N PHE A 27 4.95 11.53 6.92
CA PHE A 27 6.02 10.54 7.05
C PHE A 27 6.79 10.68 8.38
N ASP A 28 7.39 11.84 8.64
CA ASP A 28 8.26 12.03 9.82
C ASP A 28 7.49 11.89 11.15
N THR A 29 6.25 12.40 11.22
CA THR A 29 5.43 12.34 12.44
C THR A 29 4.99 10.90 12.74
N ARG A 30 4.70 10.10 11.72
CA ARG A 30 4.24 8.71 11.85
C ARG A 30 5.38 7.74 12.10
N PHE A 31 6.56 8.00 11.51
CA PHE A 31 7.70 7.09 11.47
C PHE A 31 8.13 6.58 12.85
N GLY A 32 8.21 7.47 13.84
CA GLY A 32 8.54 7.09 15.21
C GLY A 32 7.42 6.35 15.95
N LYS A 33 6.17 6.75 15.68
CA LYS A 33 4.99 6.21 16.40
C LYS A 33 4.63 4.79 15.96
N GLU A 34 4.77 4.50 14.68
CA GLU A 34 4.39 3.19 14.13
C GLU A 34 5.47 2.12 14.33
N ALA A 35 6.70 2.49 14.70
CA ALA A 35 7.78 1.54 14.93
C ALA A 35 7.46 0.47 16.00
N GLU A 36 6.74 0.83 17.08
CA GLU A 36 6.35 -0.12 18.13
C GLU A 36 5.40 -1.21 17.60
N ILE A 37 4.48 -0.85 16.71
CA ILE A 37 3.56 -1.80 16.07
C ILE A 37 4.34 -2.81 15.23
N PHE A 38 5.33 -2.33 14.46
CA PHE A 38 6.16 -3.22 13.64
C PHE A 38 7.09 -4.08 14.48
N LYS A 39 7.54 -3.61 15.64
CA LYS A 39 8.32 -4.42 16.59
C LYS A 39 7.53 -5.64 17.04
N ASP A 40 6.27 -5.46 17.45
CA ASP A 40 5.39 -6.55 17.86
C ASP A 40 5.18 -7.58 16.73
N ILE A 41 5.01 -7.09 15.48
CA ILE A 41 4.89 -7.97 14.31
C ILE A 41 6.17 -8.77 14.08
N ILE A 42 7.34 -8.11 14.10
CA ILE A 42 8.66 -8.73 13.89
C ILE A 42 8.91 -9.81 14.93
N GLU A 43 8.67 -9.52 16.21
CA GLU A 43 8.87 -10.47 17.31
C GLU A 43 7.91 -11.65 17.20
N ARG A 44 6.62 -11.40 16.94
CA ARG A 44 5.58 -12.43 16.83
C ARG A 44 5.84 -13.44 15.73
N TYR A 45 6.37 -13.00 14.59
CA TYR A 45 6.63 -13.85 13.42
C TYR A 45 8.11 -14.12 13.19
N SER A 46 9.00 -13.71 14.11
CA SER A 46 10.46 -13.92 14.05
C SER A 46 11.08 -13.45 12.73
N ILE A 47 10.69 -12.26 12.25
CA ILE A 47 11.04 -11.72 10.93
C ILE A 47 12.47 -11.17 10.95
N GLN A 48 13.36 -11.73 10.13
CA GLN A 48 14.73 -11.25 9.90
C GLN A 48 14.91 -10.67 8.50
N THR A 49 14.15 -11.19 7.53
CA THR A 49 14.18 -10.75 6.14
C THR A 49 12.77 -10.46 5.65
N ALA A 50 12.57 -9.35 4.95
CA ALA A 50 11.26 -8.94 4.47
C ALA A 50 11.30 -8.42 3.03
N LEU A 51 10.26 -8.75 2.27
CA LEU A 51 9.91 -8.09 1.03
C LEU A 51 8.79 -7.07 1.34
N ASP A 52 9.00 -5.79 1.02
CA ASP A 52 7.97 -4.75 1.07
C ASP A 52 7.50 -4.47 -0.37
N ALA A 53 6.34 -5.00 -0.71
CA ALA A 53 5.75 -4.94 -2.05
C ALA A 53 4.77 -3.76 -2.14
N GLY A 54 5.06 -2.80 -3.02
CA GLY A 54 4.39 -1.50 -3.10
C GLY A 54 4.93 -0.55 -2.04
N ALA A 55 6.26 -0.47 -1.95
CA ALA A 55 6.97 0.24 -0.88
C ALA A 55 6.78 1.76 -0.91
N GLY A 56 6.39 2.34 -2.07
CA GLY A 56 6.26 3.77 -2.24
C GLY A 56 7.55 4.50 -1.89
N THR A 57 7.45 5.56 -1.08
CA THR A 57 8.59 6.36 -0.59
C THR A 57 9.36 5.68 0.56
N GLY A 58 9.04 4.41 0.89
CA GLY A 58 9.78 3.56 1.81
C GLY A 58 9.36 3.67 3.28
N PHE A 59 8.20 4.19 3.59
CA PHE A 59 7.76 4.39 4.97
C PHE A 59 7.88 3.10 5.81
N HIS A 60 7.29 2.00 5.34
CA HIS A 60 7.31 0.72 6.06
C HIS A 60 8.67 0.03 5.93
N SER A 61 9.28 0.05 4.74
CA SER A 61 10.63 -0.49 4.52
C SER A 61 11.65 0.07 5.50
N LEU A 62 11.62 1.38 5.73
CA LEU A 62 12.57 2.07 6.60
C LEU A 62 12.28 1.82 8.10
N ILE A 63 11.02 1.64 8.49
CA ILE A 63 10.67 1.19 9.85
C ILE A 63 11.23 -0.22 10.09
N LEU A 64 11.01 -1.16 9.17
CA LEU A 64 11.54 -2.52 9.26
C LEU A 64 13.07 -2.51 9.33
N ALA A 65 13.73 -1.75 8.46
CA ALA A 65 15.20 -1.62 8.47
C ALA A 65 15.72 -1.01 9.79
N LYS A 66 15.05 0.00 10.33
CA LYS A 66 15.37 0.59 11.64
C LYS A 66 15.29 -0.42 12.79
N LEU A 67 14.39 -1.39 12.67
CA LEU A 67 14.21 -2.47 13.65
C LEU A 67 15.11 -3.69 13.37
N GLY A 68 16.08 -3.57 12.44
CA GLY A 68 17.09 -4.59 12.19
C GLY A 68 16.69 -5.67 11.17
N VAL A 69 15.56 -5.52 10.48
CA VAL A 69 15.14 -6.43 9.41
C VAL A 69 15.91 -6.10 8.13
N LYS A 70 16.42 -7.12 7.42
CA LYS A 70 16.96 -6.96 6.08
C LYS A 70 15.80 -6.85 5.08
N VAL A 71 15.66 -5.68 4.44
CA VAL A 71 14.51 -5.36 3.59
C VAL A 71 14.89 -5.28 2.13
N THR A 72 14.08 -5.91 1.27
CA THR A 72 14.01 -5.62 -0.16
C THR A 72 12.69 -4.90 -0.42
N ALA A 73 12.77 -3.68 -0.90
CA ALA A 73 11.63 -2.82 -1.22
C ALA A 73 11.35 -2.83 -2.73
N VAL A 74 10.10 -3.02 -3.09
CA VAL A 74 9.67 -3.07 -4.50
C VAL A 74 8.56 -2.07 -4.75
N ASP A 75 8.68 -1.32 -5.82
CA ASP A 75 7.60 -0.50 -6.37
C ASP A 75 7.67 -0.45 -7.89
N ILE A 76 6.55 -0.21 -8.55
CA ILE A 76 6.50 -0.03 -10.00
C ILE A 76 6.99 1.37 -10.40
N SER A 77 6.82 2.37 -9.52
CA SER A 77 7.18 3.75 -9.75
C SER A 77 8.67 3.99 -9.51
N THR A 78 9.38 4.42 -10.54
CA THR A 78 10.80 4.81 -10.45
C THR A 78 10.97 6.03 -9.53
N GLU A 79 10.03 6.98 -9.58
CA GLU A 79 10.06 8.19 -8.77
C GLU A 79 9.87 7.88 -7.27
N MET A 80 8.94 6.96 -6.93
CA MET A 80 8.76 6.48 -5.56
C MET A 80 10.03 5.80 -5.03
N ILE A 81 10.65 4.93 -5.82
CA ILE A 81 11.92 4.29 -5.44
C ILE A 81 13.06 5.33 -5.33
N GLY A 82 13.05 6.36 -6.16
CA GLY A 82 13.96 7.50 -6.04
C GLY A 82 13.82 8.18 -4.68
N GLN A 83 12.60 8.53 -4.30
CA GLN A 83 12.30 9.14 -3.00
C GLN A 83 12.63 8.22 -1.82
N LEU A 84 12.37 6.90 -1.95
CA LEU A 84 12.77 5.91 -0.95
C LEU A 84 14.29 5.94 -0.71
N LYS A 85 15.11 5.97 -1.78
CA LYS A 85 16.57 6.04 -1.68
C LYS A 85 17.03 7.30 -0.97
N GLU A 86 16.40 8.46 -1.25
CA GLU A 86 16.70 9.71 -0.54
C GLU A 86 16.33 9.62 0.95
N ASN A 87 15.17 9.04 1.28
CA ASN A 87 14.76 8.81 2.66
C ASN A 87 15.70 7.84 3.38
N ALA A 88 16.09 6.74 2.73
CA ALA A 88 17.05 5.76 3.27
C ALA A 88 18.41 6.41 3.58
N LYS A 89 18.91 7.24 2.68
CA LYS A 89 20.14 8.01 2.88
C LYS A 89 19.99 9.01 4.03
N ARG A 90 18.91 9.78 4.08
CA ARG A 90 18.61 10.74 5.14
C ARG A 90 18.57 10.09 6.52
N LEU A 91 17.97 8.90 6.62
CA LEU A 91 17.84 8.16 7.86
C LEU A 91 19.01 7.21 8.14
N GLN A 92 19.97 7.08 7.22
CA GLN A 92 21.12 6.16 7.29
C GLN A 92 20.70 4.69 7.50
N LEU A 93 19.63 4.26 6.82
CA LEU A 93 19.07 2.92 6.91
C LEU A 93 19.28 2.16 5.58
N PRO A 94 19.87 0.94 5.62
CA PRO A 94 20.08 0.15 4.42
C PRO A 94 18.78 -0.51 3.97
N VAL A 95 18.41 -0.33 2.71
CA VAL A 95 17.27 -1.01 2.05
C VAL A 95 17.66 -1.35 0.62
N ASP A 96 17.54 -2.60 0.25
CA ASP A 96 17.68 -3.02 -1.14
C ASP A 96 16.42 -2.62 -1.92
N THR A 97 16.56 -2.11 -3.15
CA THR A 97 15.42 -1.61 -3.94
C THR A 97 15.36 -2.22 -5.32
N VAL A 98 14.15 -2.57 -5.78
CA VAL A 98 13.89 -3.11 -7.12
C VAL A 98 12.69 -2.37 -7.73
N VAL A 99 12.83 -1.88 -8.97
CA VAL A 99 11.70 -1.33 -9.74
C VAL A 99 11.10 -2.45 -10.57
N THR A 100 9.91 -2.91 -10.20
CA THR A 100 9.17 -3.94 -10.93
C THR A 100 7.70 -3.95 -10.49
N ASP A 101 6.82 -4.50 -11.32
CA ASP A 101 5.43 -4.75 -10.96
C ASP A 101 5.26 -6.07 -10.16
N PHE A 102 4.09 -6.24 -9.54
CA PHE A 102 3.81 -7.42 -8.71
C PHE A 102 3.73 -8.73 -9.50
N GLU A 103 3.34 -8.68 -10.76
CA GLU A 103 3.19 -9.88 -11.60
C GLU A 103 4.54 -10.44 -12.05
N ARG A 104 5.60 -9.61 -12.03
CA ARG A 104 6.97 -9.95 -12.46
C ARG A 104 7.97 -10.10 -11.31
N LEU A 105 7.51 -10.11 -10.06
CA LEU A 105 8.36 -10.18 -8.87
C LEU A 105 9.37 -11.33 -8.92
N THR A 106 8.93 -12.55 -9.30
CA THR A 106 9.79 -13.74 -9.35
C THR A 106 10.78 -13.75 -10.51
N GLU A 107 10.61 -12.86 -11.49
CA GLU A 107 11.61 -12.63 -12.54
C GLU A 107 12.75 -11.74 -12.03
N SER A 108 12.46 -10.83 -11.10
CA SER A 108 13.40 -9.84 -10.58
C SER A 108 14.04 -10.25 -9.26
N ILE A 109 13.41 -11.15 -8.50
CA ILE A 109 13.82 -11.53 -7.15
C ILE A 109 13.88 -13.06 -7.07
N SER A 110 15.06 -13.59 -6.72
CA SER A 110 15.31 -15.04 -6.57
C SER A 110 15.44 -15.50 -5.12
N THR A 111 15.46 -14.58 -4.14
CA THR A 111 15.57 -14.91 -2.71
C THR A 111 14.19 -15.05 -2.08
N THR A 112 14.11 -15.81 -0.98
CA THR A 112 12.90 -15.94 -0.18
C THR A 112 13.02 -15.20 1.13
N PHE A 113 11.87 -14.82 1.72
CA PHE A 113 11.76 -13.95 2.88
C PHE A 113 10.96 -14.60 4.02
N ASP A 114 11.23 -14.18 5.27
CA ASP A 114 10.42 -14.56 6.42
C ASP A 114 9.03 -13.92 6.35
N ALA A 115 8.96 -12.71 5.77
CA ALA A 115 7.70 -12.01 5.56
C ALA A 115 7.62 -11.30 4.20
N VAL A 116 6.42 -11.26 3.63
CA VAL A 116 6.04 -10.36 2.55
C VAL A 116 5.00 -9.38 3.08
N PHE A 117 5.30 -8.09 2.99
CA PHE A 117 4.38 -7.01 3.31
C PHE A 117 3.82 -6.41 2.02
N CYS A 118 2.52 -6.22 1.96
CA CYS A 118 1.84 -5.44 0.92
C CYS A 118 0.86 -4.48 1.62
N LEU A 119 1.36 -3.33 2.00
CA LEU A 119 0.67 -2.38 2.87
C LEU A 119 0.24 -1.12 2.08
N GLY A 120 -0.44 -0.22 2.77
CA GLY A 120 -0.80 1.08 2.21
C GLY A 120 -1.83 1.03 1.08
N ASN A 121 -2.63 -0.04 0.98
CA ASN A 121 -3.67 -0.17 -0.05
C ASN A 121 -3.16 -0.48 -1.47
N SER A 122 -1.95 -1.03 -1.61
CA SER A 122 -1.31 -1.24 -2.92
C SER A 122 -1.99 -2.33 -3.76
N LEU A 123 -2.47 -3.42 -3.14
CA LEU A 123 -3.02 -4.58 -3.84
C LEU A 123 -4.25 -4.27 -4.70
N VAL A 124 -5.06 -3.29 -4.31
CA VAL A 124 -6.33 -2.94 -4.99
C VAL A 124 -6.15 -2.22 -6.33
N HIS A 125 -4.92 -1.90 -6.69
CA HIS A 125 -4.58 -1.39 -8.02
C HIS A 125 -4.54 -2.47 -9.10
N LEU A 126 -4.54 -3.75 -8.70
CA LEU A 126 -4.67 -4.89 -9.61
C LEU A 126 -6.15 -5.08 -9.97
N LEU A 127 -6.52 -4.71 -11.20
CA LEU A 127 -7.93 -4.60 -11.59
C LEU A 127 -8.58 -5.91 -12.00
N THR A 128 -7.79 -7.00 -12.19
CA THR A 128 -8.28 -8.31 -12.65
C THR A 128 -8.01 -9.42 -11.65
N ASP A 129 -8.83 -10.48 -11.68
CA ASP A 129 -8.63 -11.67 -10.85
C ASP A 129 -7.30 -12.36 -11.19
N ASP A 130 -6.94 -12.41 -12.46
CA ASP A 130 -5.71 -13.06 -12.92
C ASP A 130 -4.47 -12.35 -12.38
N ALA A 131 -4.44 -10.99 -12.44
CA ALA A 131 -3.36 -10.20 -11.87
C ALA A 131 -3.25 -10.39 -10.34
N LEU A 132 -4.38 -10.39 -9.62
CA LEU A 132 -4.40 -10.67 -8.18
C LEU A 132 -3.89 -12.08 -7.84
N LYS A 133 -4.37 -13.11 -8.53
CA LYS A 133 -3.93 -14.49 -8.34
C LYS A 133 -2.45 -14.67 -8.67
N LYS A 134 -1.99 -14.09 -9.78
CA LYS A 134 -0.57 -14.11 -10.16
C LYS A 134 0.30 -13.47 -9.08
N THR A 135 -0.09 -12.31 -8.60
CA THR A 135 0.61 -11.57 -7.54
C THR A 135 0.65 -12.36 -6.23
N LEU A 136 -0.47 -12.89 -5.76
CA LEU A 136 -0.52 -13.68 -4.53
C LEU A 136 0.28 -14.99 -4.65
N SER A 137 0.30 -15.61 -5.84
CA SER A 137 1.14 -16.76 -6.13
C SER A 137 2.63 -16.39 -6.07
N ASN A 138 3.02 -15.23 -6.62
CA ASN A 138 4.39 -14.71 -6.51
C ASN A 138 4.78 -14.46 -5.04
N PHE A 139 3.89 -13.85 -4.24
CA PHE A 139 4.13 -13.66 -2.80
C PHE A 139 4.32 -15.00 -2.10
N SER A 140 3.50 -16.01 -2.40
CA SER A 140 3.65 -17.36 -1.85
C SER A 140 5.00 -17.99 -2.23
N LEU A 141 5.44 -17.85 -3.48
CA LEU A 141 6.73 -18.38 -3.94
C LEU A 141 7.93 -17.70 -3.26
N LEU A 142 7.82 -16.40 -2.97
CA LEU A 142 8.87 -15.61 -2.31
C LEU A 142 8.87 -15.75 -0.78
N LEU A 143 7.90 -16.44 -0.18
CA LEU A 143 7.92 -16.76 1.24
C LEU A 143 8.74 -18.04 1.51
N LYS A 144 9.55 -18.00 2.56
CA LYS A 144 10.16 -19.19 3.15
C LYS A 144 9.09 -20.17 3.68
N PRO A 145 9.40 -21.45 3.94
CA PRO A 145 8.55 -22.29 4.77
C PRO A 145 8.24 -21.58 6.10
N GLU A 146 6.99 -21.62 6.56
CA GLU A 146 6.48 -20.90 7.75
C GLU A 146 6.51 -19.36 7.64
N GLY A 147 6.89 -18.80 6.50
CA GLY A 147 6.86 -17.37 6.25
C GLY A 147 5.43 -16.80 6.25
N VAL A 148 5.30 -15.49 6.50
CA VAL A 148 4.02 -14.81 6.67
C VAL A 148 3.79 -13.75 5.60
N LEU A 149 2.59 -13.73 5.03
CA LEU A 149 2.10 -12.66 4.18
C LEU A 149 1.24 -11.69 5.00
N ILE A 150 1.56 -10.41 4.95
CA ILE A 150 0.82 -9.35 5.65
C ILE A 150 0.33 -8.34 4.63
N ILE A 151 -0.98 -8.30 4.43
CA ILE A 151 -1.64 -7.37 3.50
C ILE A 151 -2.45 -6.36 4.30
N GLN A 152 -2.38 -5.07 3.93
CA GLN A 152 -3.29 -4.05 4.43
C GLN A 152 -3.94 -3.32 3.26
N ILE A 153 -5.25 -3.41 3.21
CA ILE A 153 -6.10 -2.60 2.34
C ILE A 153 -7.12 -1.83 3.17
N LEU A 154 -7.76 -0.85 2.59
CA LEU A 154 -8.90 -0.20 3.22
C LEU A 154 -10.07 -1.18 3.35
N ASN A 155 -10.97 -0.94 4.30
CA ASN A 155 -12.18 -1.75 4.47
C ASN A 155 -13.18 -1.42 3.34
N TYR A 156 -13.06 -2.13 2.21
CA TYR A 156 -13.93 -1.92 1.06
C TYR A 156 -15.35 -2.42 1.28
N ASP A 157 -15.59 -3.35 2.20
CA ASP A 157 -16.96 -3.74 2.57
C ASP A 157 -17.71 -2.52 3.12
N ARG A 158 -17.08 -1.74 4.01
CA ARG A 158 -17.63 -0.50 4.54
C ARG A 158 -17.69 0.62 3.50
N ILE A 159 -16.61 0.85 2.75
CA ILE A 159 -16.53 1.92 1.74
C ILE A 159 -17.61 1.77 0.67
N MET A 160 -17.81 0.56 0.16
CA MET A 160 -18.83 0.29 -0.86
C MET A 160 -20.25 0.37 -0.33
N LYS A 161 -20.47 0.12 0.97
CA LYS A 161 -21.75 0.26 1.64
C LYS A 161 -22.10 1.73 1.94
N GLU A 162 -21.16 2.46 2.54
CA GLU A 162 -21.41 3.86 2.96
C GLU A 162 -21.35 4.83 1.77
N ARG A 163 -20.53 4.56 0.77
CA ARG A 163 -20.34 5.38 -0.44
C ARG A 163 -20.03 6.85 -0.14
N ASN A 164 -19.35 7.12 0.95
CA ASN A 164 -18.89 8.46 1.28
C ASN A 164 -17.92 8.94 0.20
N ARG A 165 -18.25 10.07 -0.44
CA ARG A 165 -17.44 10.56 -1.58
C ARG A 165 -16.12 11.15 -1.11
N VAL A 166 -16.14 12.11 -0.18
CA VAL A 166 -14.92 12.76 0.33
C VAL A 166 -14.34 11.92 1.46
N GLN A 167 -13.09 11.52 1.33
CA GLN A 167 -12.40 10.66 2.30
C GLN A 167 -11.57 11.48 3.29
N ASN A 168 -10.87 12.48 2.78
CA ASN A 168 -9.98 13.30 3.61
C ASN A 168 -9.73 14.66 2.95
N ILE A 169 -9.60 15.70 3.77
CA ILE A 169 -9.13 17.02 3.38
C ILE A 169 -7.98 17.37 4.32
N LYS A 170 -6.79 17.58 3.77
CA LYS A 170 -5.60 17.94 4.53
C LYS A 170 -5.03 19.25 4.00
N LYS A 171 -4.83 20.22 4.88
CA LYS A 171 -4.18 21.48 4.55
C LYS A 171 -2.80 21.53 5.20
N LYS A 172 -1.80 21.91 4.42
CA LYS A 172 -0.43 22.15 4.89
C LYS A 172 0.14 23.40 4.20
N GLY A 173 0.39 24.44 4.96
CA GLY A 173 0.79 25.74 4.42
C GLY A 173 -0.25 26.28 3.43
N ASN A 174 0.20 26.59 2.22
CA ASN A 174 -0.64 27.06 1.11
C ASN A 174 -1.25 25.92 0.27
N THR A 175 -0.91 24.66 0.56
CA THR A 175 -1.38 23.49 -0.19
C THR A 175 -2.53 22.80 0.53
N THR A 176 -3.55 22.40 -0.21
CA THR A 176 -4.66 21.57 0.26
C THR A 176 -4.77 20.32 -0.59
N PHE A 177 -4.75 19.17 0.05
CA PHE A 177 -4.99 17.87 -0.57
C PHE A 177 -6.39 17.39 -0.24
N ILE A 178 -7.17 17.02 -1.27
CA ILE A 178 -8.51 16.46 -1.13
C ILE A 178 -8.52 15.07 -1.76
N ARG A 179 -8.83 14.07 -0.96
CA ARG A 179 -8.99 12.67 -1.39
C ARG A 179 -10.46 12.33 -1.48
N PHE A 180 -10.90 11.86 -2.63
CA PHE A 180 -12.29 11.51 -2.79
C PHE A 180 -12.48 10.36 -3.79
N TYR A 181 -13.63 9.69 -3.69
CA TYR A 181 -14.02 8.61 -4.57
C TYR A 181 -15.11 9.03 -5.55
N ASP A 182 -15.03 8.51 -6.77
CA ASP A 182 -16.14 8.48 -7.70
C ASP A 182 -16.58 7.03 -7.90
N TYR A 183 -17.88 6.79 -7.65
CA TYR A 183 -18.52 5.48 -7.77
C TYR A 183 -19.28 5.46 -9.10
N CYS A 184 -18.76 4.76 -10.10
CA CYS A 184 -19.36 4.70 -11.43
C CYS A 184 -19.67 3.24 -11.78
N ASN A 185 -20.96 2.89 -11.83
CA ASN A 185 -21.42 1.50 -11.97
C ASN A 185 -20.74 0.61 -10.91
N ASN A 186 -19.99 -0.43 -11.33
CA ASN A 186 -19.22 -1.32 -10.43
C ASN A 186 -17.75 -0.94 -10.31
N ARG A 187 -17.35 0.25 -10.79
CA ARG A 187 -15.98 0.75 -10.76
C ARG A 187 -15.81 1.81 -9.68
N LEU A 188 -14.67 1.81 -9.04
CA LEU A 188 -14.28 2.80 -8.03
C LEU A 188 -13.07 3.58 -8.54
N PHE A 189 -13.18 4.91 -8.55
CA PHE A 189 -12.07 5.79 -8.91
C PHE A 189 -11.63 6.57 -7.70
N PHE A 190 -10.34 6.53 -7.42
CA PHE A 190 -9.70 7.34 -6.40
C PHE A 190 -9.15 8.60 -7.03
N ASN A 191 -9.52 9.73 -6.47
CA ASN A 191 -9.13 11.04 -6.94
C ASN A 191 -8.29 11.74 -5.87
N MET A 192 -7.18 12.32 -6.30
CA MET A 192 -6.32 13.19 -5.51
C MET A 192 -6.33 14.57 -6.14
N LEU A 193 -6.99 15.53 -5.51
CA LEU A 193 -6.98 16.95 -5.91
C LEU A 193 -6.00 17.70 -5.00
N LYS A 194 -4.96 18.27 -5.60
CA LYS A 194 -4.02 19.21 -4.97
C LYS A 194 -4.41 20.63 -5.37
N LEU A 195 -4.61 21.50 -4.40
CA LEU A 195 -4.83 22.92 -4.59
C LEU A 195 -3.64 23.67 -3.97
N VAL A 196 -3.00 24.54 -4.74
CA VAL A 196 -1.94 25.42 -4.26
C VAL A 196 -2.43 26.85 -4.35
N ASN A 197 -2.59 27.49 -3.18
CA ASN A 197 -3.06 28.87 -3.09
C ASN A 197 -1.84 29.82 -3.15
N ASN A 198 -1.77 30.59 -4.22
CA ASN A 198 -0.79 31.67 -4.41
C ASN A 198 -1.56 32.98 -4.39
N ASP A 199 -1.28 33.87 -3.48
CA ASP A 199 -1.91 35.15 -3.12
C ASP A 199 -3.09 35.66 -4.01
N ASN A 200 -3.02 35.51 -5.32
CA ASN A 200 -4.04 35.95 -6.28
C ASN A 200 -4.59 34.86 -7.21
N ASP A 201 -4.11 33.59 -7.05
CA ASP A 201 -4.50 32.50 -7.93
C ASP A 201 -4.50 31.15 -7.19
N ILE A 202 -5.33 30.21 -7.66
CA ILE A 202 -5.37 28.85 -7.15
C ILE A 202 -4.99 27.89 -8.28
N ASN A 203 -3.79 27.37 -8.21
CA ASN A 203 -3.38 26.28 -9.08
C ASN A 203 -3.92 24.94 -8.58
N HIS A 204 -4.33 24.07 -9.50
CA HIS A 204 -4.81 22.77 -9.13
C HIS A 204 -4.26 21.66 -10.01
N THR A 205 -4.14 20.48 -9.42
CA THR A 205 -3.83 19.24 -10.13
C THR A 205 -4.78 18.15 -9.65
N LEU A 206 -5.39 17.44 -10.59
CA LEU A 206 -6.26 16.30 -10.30
C LEU A 206 -5.65 15.05 -10.91
N ASN A 207 -5.31 14.08 -10.06
CA ASN A 207 -4.86 12.76 -10.47
C ASN A 207 -5.95 11.74 -10.12
N THR A 208 -6.27 10.86 -11.06
CA THR A 208 -7.32 9.84 -10.90
C THR A 208 -6.77 8.47 -11.26
N VAL A 209 -7.03 7.48 -10.42
CA VAL A 209 -6.70 6.07 -10.68
C VAL A 209 -7.89 5.18 -10.34
N GLU A 210 -8.06 4.09 -11.11
CA GLU A 210 -9.08 3.09 -10.82
C GLU A 210 -8.59 2.15 -9.72
N LEU A 211 -9.50 1.79 -8.82
CA LEU A 211 -9.27 0.80 -7.77
C LEU A 211 -10.26 -0.35 -7.93
N ARG A 212 -9.81 -1.54 -7.57
CA ARG A 212 -10.64 -2.71 -7.42
C ARG A 212 -10.99 -2.93 -5.95
N PRO A 213 -12.22 -2.67 -5.49
CA PRO A 213 -12.65 -3.02 -4.15
C PRO A 213 -12.52 -4.54 -3.92
N ILE A 214 -11.80 -4.91 -2.86
CA ILE A 214 -11.64 -6.31 -2.45
C ILE A 214 -12.31 -6.46 -1.09
N SER A 215 -13.38 -7.25 -1.01
CA SER A 215 -14.05 -7.57 0.24
C SER A 215 -13.24 -8.59 1.06
N LYS A 216 -13.55 -8.73 2.35
CA LYS A 216 -12.97 -9.79 3.19
C LYS A 216 -13.19 -11.19 2.59
N GLU A 217 -14.39 -11.45 2.09
CA GLU A 217 -14.72 -12.74 1.44
C GLU A 217 -13.91 -12.95 0.16
N GLY A 218 -13.81 -11.91 -0.69
CA GLY A 218 -12.98 -11.93 -1.91
C GLY A 218 -11.51 -12.19 -1.60
N MET A 219 -10.95 -11.53 -0.57
CA MET A 219 -9.59 -11.77 -0.11
C MET A 219 -9.40 -13.22 0.36
N THR A 220 -10.36 -13.76 1.12
CA THR A 220 -10.33 -15.16 1.57
C THR A 220 -10.25 -16.13 0.40
N THR A 221 -11.09 -15.93 -0.62
CA THR A 221 -11.14 -16.78 -1.81
C THR A 221 -9.82 -16.75 -2.56
N LEU A 222 -9.30 -15.54 -2.86
CA LEU A 222 -8.04 -15.34 -3.57
C LEU A 222 -6.86 -16.01 -2.85
N LEU A 223 -6.76 -15.86 -1.53
CA LEU A 223 -5.68 -16.45 -0.74
C LEU A 223 -5.75 -17.98 -0.73
N LYS A 224 -6.93 -18.57 -0.55
CA LYS A 224 -7.10 -20.03 -0.60
C LYS A 224 -6.75 -20.60 -1.96
N GLU A 225 -7.17 -19.95 -3.04
CA GLU A 225 -6.86 -20.36 -4.41
C GLU A 225 -5.36 -20.28 -4.74
N THR A 226 -4.60 -19.48 -4.00
CA THR A 226 -3.13 -19.28 -4.16
C THR A 226 -2.29 -20.01 -3.12
N GLY A 227 -2.92 -20.94 -2.36
CA GLY A 227 -2.22 -21.91 -1.49
C GLY A 227 -2.00 -21.45 -0.05
N PHE A 228 -2.62 -20.36 0.40
CA PHE A 228 -2.60 -19.95 1.80
C PHE A 228 -3.68 -20.72 2.58
N THR A 229 -3.29 -21.32 3.72
CA THR A 229 -4.15 -22.22 4.51
C THR A 229 -4.60 -21.61 5.83
N SER A 230 -3.76 -20.80 6.47
CA SER A 230 -4.09 -20.06 7.69
C SER A 230 -4.29 -18.59 7.35
N ILE A 231 -5.45 -18.02 7.66
CA ILE A 231 -5.81 -16.64 7.30
C ILE A 231 -6.50 -15.99 8.50
N ASP A 232 -5.86 -14.96 9.06
CA ASP A 232 -6.39 -14.16 10.15
C ASP A 232 -6.70 -12.73 9.68
N TYR A 233 -7.73 -12.11 10.27
CA TYR A 233 -8.18 -10.76 9.90
C TYR A 233 -8.19 -9.82 11.10
N PHE A 234 -7.60 -8.62 10.89
CA PHE A 234 -7.55 -7.55 11.88
C PHE A 234 -8.00 -6.22 11.26
N GLY A 235 -8.44 -5.30 12.11
CA GLY A 235 -8.84 -3.93 11.71
C GLY A 235 -7.66 -2.96 11.62
N SER A 236 -6.49 -3.36 12.15
CA SER A 236 -5.25 -2.57 12.17
C SER A 236 -4.03 -3.46 12.42
N LEU A 237 -2.84 -2.94 12.14
CA LEU A 237 -1.58 -3.66 12.30
C LEU A 237 -1.23 -3.97 13.78
N ASP A 238 -1.88 -3.32 14.75
CA ASP A 238 -1.76 -3.63 16.19
C ASP A 238 -2.69 -4.76 16.66
N PHE A 239 -3.11 -5.62 15.73
CA PHE A 239 -3.90 -6.83 15.96
C PHE A 239 -5.30 -6.60 16.57
N LYS A 240 -5.86 -5.39 16.49
CA LYS A 240 -7.27 -5.19 16.82
C LYS A 240 -8.16 -6.00 15.89
N LEU A 241 -9.13 -6.72 16.45
CA LEU A 241 -10.03 -7.56 15.64
C LEU A 241 -10.73 -6.74 14.56
N PHE A 242 -10.91 -7.36 13.40
CA PHE A 242 -11.66 -6.75 12.30
C PHE A 242 -13.16 -6.71 12.61
N ASP A 243 -13.73 -5.53 12.50
CA ASP A 243 -15.17 -5.27 12.51
C ASP A 243 -15.54 -4.64 11.16
N GLU A 244 -16.34 -5.35 10.38
CA GLU A 244 -16.72 -4.94 9.02
C GLU A 244 -17.36 -3.54 8.99
N SER A 245 -18.09 -3.16 10.04
CA SER A 245 -18.81 -1.89 10.11
C SER A 245 -17.98 -0.72 10.66
N LYS A 246 -16.91 -1.00 11.42
CA LYS A 246 -16.16 0.04 12.14
C LYS A 246 -14.71 0.16 11.73
N SER A 247 -14.06 -0.95 11.38
CA SER A 247 -12.65 -0.93 11.01
C SER A 247 -12.39 -0.05 9.80
N SER A 248 -11.31 0.73 9.84
CA SER A 248 -10.89 1.53 8.70
C SER A 248 -10.13 0.70 7.65
N ASN A 249 -9.45 -0.34 8.11
CA ASN A 249 -8.65 -1.22 7.26
C ASN A 249 -9.12 -2.67 7.39
N LEU A 250 -8.78 -3.46 6.40
CA LEU A 250 -8.71 -4.91 6.45
C LEU A 250 -7.23 -5.29 6.42
N VAL A 251 -6.70 -5.72 7.56
CA VAL A 251 -5.37 -6.30 7.66
C VAL A 251 -5.52 -7.81 7.62
N THR A 252 -4.86 -8.43 6.67
CA THR A 252 -4.89 -9.88 6.47
C THR A 252 -3.50 -10.45 6.75
N ILE A 253 -3.42 -11.44 7.61
CA ILE A 253 -2.20 -12.19 7.90
C ILE A 253 -2.41 -13.62 7.46
N ALA A 254 -1.59 -14.10 6.54
CA ALA A 254 -1.77 -15.41 5.93
C ALA A 254 -0.46 -16.22 5.94
N LYS A 255 -0.59 -17.54 6.12
CA LYS A 255 0.49 -18.52 6.01
C LYS A 255 0.09 -19.61 5.04
N LYS A 256 1.06 -20.18 4.35
CA LYS A 256 0.85 -21.33 3.47
C LYS A 256 0.92 -22.67 4.20
#